data_4c11dbbd8dc56c2bab1c34f34cf04ae3
#
_entry.id   4c11dbbd8dc56c2bab1c34f34cf04ae3
#
_cell.length_a   1.000
_cell.length_b   1.000
_cell.length_c   1.000
_cell.angle_alpha   90.00
_cell.angle_beta   90.00
_cell.angle_gamma   90.00
#
_symmetry.space_group_name_H-M   'P 1'
#
loop_
_entity.id
_entity.type
_entity.pdbx_description
1 polymer ?
#
loop_
_entity_poly.entity_id
_entity_poly.type
_entity_poly.pdbx_seq_one_letter_code
_entity_poly.pdbx_strand_id
1 'polypeptide(L)'
;MDRMQQTVCALATPPGAGGIAVVRVSGPEAYPIVSKVFVPLHRQKSVLDAHGYTALFGHYTLRGAEMDETVALFFRAPHSYTGEDVIELSVHGGTAM
;
A
#
# COMPACT_ATOMS: atom_id res chain seq x y z
N MET A 1 -19.07 -16.19 0.45
CA MET A 1 -18.70 -15.89 0.43
C MET A 1 -17.93 -15.46 0.46
N ASP A 2 -17.44 -15.13 0.76
CA ASP A 2 -16.92 -14.90 0.60
C ASP A 2 -15.66 -14.63 0.73
N ARG A 3 -14.74 -15.57 0.60
CA ARG A 3 -13.37 -15.39 0.56
C ARG A 3 -12.93 -14.35 -0.34
N MET A 4 -13.67 -14.16 -1.37
CA MET A 4 -13.37 -13.14 -2.34
C MET A 4 -13.53 -11.75 -1.79
N GLN A 5 -14.11 -11.65 -0.60
CA GLN A 5 -14.29 -10.36 0.05
C GLN A 5 -13.19 -10.04 1.04
N GLN A 6 -12.24 -10.93 1.20
CA GLN A 6 -11.16 -10.69 2.15
C GLN A 6 -10.09 -9.79 1.59
N THR A 7 -9.54 -8.94 2.42
CA THR A 7 -8.40 -8.13 2.06
C THR A 7 -7.13 -8.77 2.61
N VAL A 8 -6.14 -8.90 1.77
CA VAL A 8 -4.90 -9.59 2.08
C VAL A 8 -3.74 -8.65 2.00
N CYS A 9 -2.78 -8.80 2.88
CA CYS A 9 -1.55 -8.05 2.86
C CYS A 9 -0.40 -9.05 2.72
N ALA A 10 0.46 -8.82 1.76
CA ALA A 10 1.53 -9.76 1.48
C ALA A 10 2.78 -9.05 1.01
N LEU A 11 3.91 -9.65 1.30
CA LEU A 11 5.19 -9.18 0.79
C LEU A 11 5.30 -9.60 -0.67
N ALA A 12 5.48 -8.64 -1.54
CA ALA A 12 5.52 -8.89 -2.98
C ALA A 12 6.93 -9.07 -3.52
N THR A 13 7.95 -8.84 -2.69
CA THR A 13 9.34 -9.04 -3.07
C THR A 13 9.92 -10.20 -2.29
N PRO A 14 10.95 -10.87 -2.81
CA PRO A 14 11.57 -11.96 -2.07
C PRO A 14 12.17 -11.48 -0.76
N PRO A 15 12.10 -12.26 0.29
CA PRO A 15 12.73 -11.91 1.55
C PRO A 15 14.25 -11.84 1.36
N GLY A 16 14.88 -10.96 2.12
CA GLY A 16 16.33 -10.87 2.10
C GLY A 16 16.90 -10.02 1.00
N ALA A 17 16.09 -9.53 0.10
CA ALA A 17 16.58 -8.61 -0.91
C ALA A 17 16.97 -7.33 -0.23
N GLY A 18 18.16 -6.88 -0.41
CA GLY A 18 18.61 -5.63 0.20
C GLY A 18 17.88 -4.45 -0.42
N GLY A 19 17.69 -3.42 0.33
CA GLY A 19 17.20 -2.17 -0.18
C GLY A 19 15.70 -2.00 -0.05
N ILE A 20 14.92 -2.43 -1.01
CA ILE A 20 13.50 -2.10 -1.06
C ILE A 20 12.65 -3.34 -1.02
N ALA A 21 11.63 -3.29 -0.17
CA ALA A 21 10.61 -4.32 -0.12
C ALA A 21 9.30 -3.71 -0.61
N VAL A 22 8.48 -4.52 -1.26
CA VAL A 22 7.16 -4.09 -1.72
C VAL A 22 6.11 -4.87 -0.97
N VAL A 23 5.22 -4.14 -0.32
CA VAL A 23 4.09 -4.74 0.40
C VAL A 23 2.84 -4.47 -0.42
N ARG A 24 2.10 -5.51 -0.72
CA ARG A 24 0.87 -5.40 -1.50
C ARG A 24 -0.34 -5.64 -0.62
N VAL A 25 -1.29 -4.71 -0.67
CA VAL A 25 -2.56 -4.85 0.02
C VAL A 25 -3.64 -4.97 -1.04
N SER A 26 -4.38 -6.06 -1.04
CA SER A 26 -5.34 -6.36 -2.10
C SER A 26 -6.67 -6.75 -1.49
N GLY A 27 -7.75 -6.16 -1.97
CA GLY A 27 -9.08 -6.51 -1.53
C GLY A 27 -9.97 -5.29 -1.34
N PRO A 28 -11.21 -5.50 -0.93
CA PRO A 28 -12.18 -4.41 -0.81
C PRO A 28 -11.83 -3.38 0.26
N GLU A 29 -11.01 -3.76 1.24
CA GLU A 29 -10.62 -2.83 2.31
C GLU A 29 -9.23 -2.27 2.11
N ALA A 30 -8.62 -2.46 0.93
CA ALA A 30 -7.25 -2.02 0.70
C ALA A 30 -7.08 -0.52 0.93
N TYR A 31 -7.98 0.28 0.35
CA TYR A 31 -7.87 1.73 0.49
C TYR A 31 -8.12 2.21 1.91
N PRO A 32 -9.18 1.75 2.60
CA PRO A 32 -9.35 2.13 3.99
C PRO A 32 -8.18 1.73 4.88
N ILE A 33 -7.64 0.54 4.68
CA ILE A 33 -6.53 0.06 5.49
C ILE A 33 -5.29 0.92 5.28
N VAL A 34 -4.93 1.17 4.02
CA VAL A 34 -3.73 1.94 3.72
C VAL A 34 -3.90 3.39 4.16
N SER A 35 -5.12 3.92 4.10
CA SER A 35 -5.36 5.30 4.54
C SER A 35 -5.01 5.51 6.00
N LYS A 36 -4.96 4.45 6.79
CA LYS A 36 -4.64 4.56 8.20
C LYS A 36 -3.14 4.55 8.47
N VAL A 37 -2.36 4.10 7.51
CA VAL A 37 -0.91 3.95 7.72
C VAL A 37 -0.06 4.73 6.74
N PHE A 38 -0.64 5.31 5.71
CA PHE A 38 0.11 6.07 4.71
C PHE A 38 -0.38 7.51 4.69
N VAL A 39 0.56 8.45 4.82
CA VAL A 39 0.25 9.87 4.81
C VAL A 39 0.91 10.47 3.57
N PRO A 40 0.12 10.94 2.59
CA PRO A 40 0.69 11.56 1.41
C PRO A 40 1.44 12.83 1.76
N LEU A 41 2.52 13.08 1.03
CA LEU A 41 3.31 14.27 1.21
C LEU A 41 2.48 15.53 0.94
N HIS A 42 1.67 15.48 -0.10
CA HIS A 42 0.77 16.58 -0.42
C HIS A 42 -0.54 16.39 0.33
N ARG A 43 -0.84 17.32 1.20
CA ARG A 43 -2.01 17.18 2.07
C ARG A 43 -3.33 17.21 1.36
N GLN A 44 -3.39 17.77 0.15
CA GLN A 44 -4.61 17.75 -0.63
C GLN A 44 -4.94 16.38 -1.19
N LYS A 45 -3.96 15.49 -1.19
CA LYS A 45 -4.18 14.14 -1.71
C LYS A 45 -4.71 13.24 -0.62
N SER A 46 -5.54 12.30 -1.01
CA SER A 46 -6.12 11.34 -0.08
C SER A 46 -6.00 9.95 -0.66
N VAL A 47 -5.64 9.00 0.19
CA VAL A 47 -5.58 7.60 -0.24
C VAL A 47 -6.95 7.13 -0.74
N LEU A 48 -8.00 7.49 0.00
CA LEU A 48 -9.35 7.02 -0.35
C LEU A 48 -9.81 7.50 -1.71
N ASP A 49 -9.32 8.65 -2.13
CA ASP A 49 -9.70 9.24 -3.41
C ASP A 49 -8.72 8.99 -4.53
N ALA A 50 -7.67 8.24 -4.28
CA ALA A 50 -6.64 8.02 -5.29
C ALA A 50 -7.20 7.24 -6.46
N HIS A 51 -6.88 7.69 -7.66
CA HIS A 51 -7.30 7.02 -8.88
C HIS A 51 -6.38 5.84 -9.16
N GLY A 52 -6.89 4.89 -9.93
CA GLY A 52 -6.06 3.79 -10.39
C GLY A 52 -4.91 4.29 -11.26
N TYR A 53 -3.85 3.54 -11.29
CA TYR A 53 -2.62 3.88 -12.04
C TYR A 53 -2.01 5.19 -11.56
N THR A 54 -2.06 5.43 -10.26
CA THR A 54 -1.53 6.64 -9.65
C THR A 54 -0.44 6.28 -8.66
N ALA A 55 0.54 7.13 -8.52
CA ALA A 55 1.58 6.99 -7.52
C ALA A 55 1.56 8.20 -6.60
N LEU A 56 1.66 7.98 -5.30
CA LEU A 56 1.78 9.06 -4.34
C LEU A 56 3.02 8.83 -3.48
N PHE A 57 3.72 9.90 -3.21
CA PHE A 57 4.87 9.87 -2.34
C PHE A 57 4.46 10.34 -0.96
N GLY A 58 4.94 9.70 0.08
CA GLY A 58 4.59 10.08 1.43
C GLY A 58 5.36 9.28 2.45
N HIS A 59 4.75 9.10 3.62
CA HIS A 59 5.36 8.32 4.69
C HIS A 59 4.40 7.27 5.16
N TYR A 60 4.93 6.15 5.61
CA TYR A 60 4.07 5.24 6.32
C TYR A 60 4.25 5.46 7.82
N THR A 61 3.20 5.14 8.58
CA THR A 61 3.22 5.32 10.03
C THR A 61 2.90 3.99 10.69
N LEU A 62 3.40 3.83 11.90
CA LEU A 62 3.12 2.66 12.70
C LEU A 62 2.80 3.13 14.09
N ARG A 63 1.57 2.82 14.54
CA ARG A 63 1.09 3.24 15.86
C ARG A 63 1.23 4.74 16.06
N GLY A 64 0.96 5.48 14.99
CA GLY A 64 0.98 6.93 15.06
C GLY A 64 2.35 7.56 14.90
N ALA A 65 3.41 6.77 14.84
CA ALA A 65 4.75 7.30 14.67
C ALA A 65 5.17 7.19 13.21
N GLU A 66 5.76 8.25 12.70
CA GLU A 66 6.27 8.28 11.34
C GLU A 66 7.47 7.36 11.24
N MET A 67 7.42 6.45 10.30
CA MET A 67 8.50 5.47 10.16
C MET A 67 9.45 5.78 9.04
N ASP A 68 8.95 5.91 7.82
CA ASP A 68 9.85 6.09 6.69
C ASP A 68 9.09 6.61 5.50
N GLU A 69 9.83 7.10 4.52
CA GLU A 69 9.25 7.52 3.25
C GLU A 69 8.91 6.31 2.42
N THR A 70 7.87 6.43 1.64
CA THR A 70 7.43 5.35 0.79
C THR A 70 6.71 5.92 -0.42
N VAL A 71 6.68 5.12 -1.48
CA VAL A 71 5.88 5.43 -2.66
C VAL A 71 4.75 4.41 -2.69
N ALA A 72 3.53 4.90 -2.81
CA ALA A 72 2.35 4.06 -2.90
C ALA A 72 1.86 4.05 -4.33
N LEU A 73 1.65 2.87 -4.88
CA LEU A 73 1.07 2.70 -6.21
C LEU A 73 -0.35 2.20 -6.05
N PHE A 74 -1.28 2.85 -6.73
CA PHE A 74 -2.70 2.59 -6.56
C PHE A 74 -3.30 1.95 -7.79
N PHE A 75 -4.07 0.90 -7.59
CA PHE A 75 -4.78 0.21 -8.66
C PHE A 75 -6.21 0.00 -8.22
N ARG A 76 -7.15 0.29 -9.13
CA ARG A 76 -8.57 0.11 -8.82
C ARG A 76 -9.13 -1.08 -9.60
N ALA A 77 -9.97 -1.83 -8.94
CA ALA A 77 -10.65 -2.94 -9.57
C ALA A 77 -11.39 -2.49 -10.83
N PRO A 78 -11.42 -3.27 -11.88
CA PRO A 78 -10.76 -4.56 -12.04
C PRO A 78 -9.36 -4.46 -12.65
N HIS A 79 -8.83 -3.24 -12.79
CA HIS A 79 -7.56 -3.01 -13.47
C HIS A 79 -6.41 -3.08 -12.48
N SER A 80 -6.12 -4.29 -12.06
CA SER A 80 -5.03 -4.53 -11.12
C SER A 80 -4.53 -5.96 -11.32
N TYR A 81 -3.44 -6.26 -10.64
CA TYR A 81 -2.83 -7.57 -10.72
C TYR A 81 -3.79 -8.68 -10.30
N THR A 82 -4.57 -8.44 -9.26
CA THR A 82 -5.49 -9.44 -8.73
C THR A 82 -6.93 -9.27 -9.20
N GLY A 83 -7.23 -8.19 -9.90
CA GLY A 83 -8.60 -7.86 -10.30
C GLY A 83 -9.37 -7.11 -9.23
N GLU A 84 -8.74 -6.87 -8.08
CA GLU A 84 -9.37 -6.16 -6.96
C GLU A 84 -8.70 -4.80 -6.79
N ASP A 85 -9.15 -4.02 -5.82
CA ASP A 85 -8.41 -2.83 -5.43
C ASP A 85 -7.10 -3.27 -4.83
N VAL A 86 -6.00 -2.68 -5.28
CA VAL A 86 -4.66 -3.04 -4.83
C VAL A 86 -3.86 -1.79 -4.59
N ILE A 87 -3.10 -1.79 -3.51
CA ILE A 87 -2.13 -0.74 -3.25
C ILE A 87 -0.80 -1.42 -2.95
N GLU A 88 0.27 -0.92 -3.57
CA GLU A 88 1.61 -1.42 -3.29
C GLU A 88 2.41 -0.32 -2.64
N LEU A 89 3.03 -0.64 -1.52
CA LEU A 89 3.87 0.29 -0.79
C LEU A 89 5.31 -0.17 -0.90
N SER A 90 6.17 0.72 -1.40
CA SER A 90 7.60 0.43 -1.49
C SER A 90 8.26 1.01 -0.25
N VAL A 91 8.81 0.15 0.57
CA VAL A 91 9.44 0.56 1.82
C VAL A 91 10.86 0.05 1.84
N HIS A 92 11.68 0.63 2.70
CA HIS A 92 13.03 0.14 2.85
C HIS A 92 12.97 -1.21 3.57
N GLY A 93 13.60 -2.20 2.96
CA GLY A 93 13.64 -3.52 3.56
C GLY A 93 14.58 -3.54 4.74
N GLY A 94 14.75 -4.71 5.28
CA GLY A 94 15.69 -4.88 6.35
C GLY A 94 15.01 -5.01 7.69
N THR A 95 15.77 -4.72 8.71
CA THR A 95 15.34 -5.04 10.05
C THR A 95 14.19 -4.19 10.56
N ALA A 96 13.98 -3.04 9.95
CA ALA A 96 12.90 -2.17 10.38
C ALA A 96 11.54 -2.76 10.04
N MET A 97 11.51 -3.68 9.14
CA MET A 97 10.28 -4.34 8.79
C MET A 97 9.97 -5.43 9.78
#